data_c5c9b974777cdf62a3f0a3418f1eaf12
#
_entry.id   c5c9b974777cdf62a3f0a3418f1eaf12
#
_cell.length_a   1.000
_cell.length_b   1.000
_cell.length_c   1.000
_cell.angle_alpha   90.00
_cell.angle_beta   90.00
_cell.angle_gamma   90.00
#
_symmetry.space_group_name_H-M   'P 1'
#
loop_
_entity.id
_entity.type
_entity.pdbx_description
1 polymer ?
#
loop_
_entity_poly.entity_id
_entity_poly.type
_entity_poly.pdbx_seq_one_letter_code
_entity_poly.pdbx_strand_id
1 'polypeptide(L)'
;MAGHHFNTLMAALDSPLIVVTTADERERAGCLVEFHAQSSIEPQRYCVWLSKANYTYRVALHSSYLVIHFLTADDLPLAELFGTQTGDAVDKFAGLPVDSGPGGAPVLRQCPNWAAGRRIALLDEGGDHVCLTTEPVAAQTAGPFRPLRVSQIGQLKAGHGAEERPEPPTERAAPA
;
A
#
# COMPACT_ATOMS: atom_id res chain seq x y z
N MET A 1 -1.86 -30.47 2.20
CA MET A 1 -1.23 -30.59 0.87
C MET A 1 -1.61 -29.44 -0.07
N ALA A 2 -2.88 -29.03 -0.20
CA ALA A 2 -3.30 -27.93 -1.09
C ALA A 2 -2.58 -26.60 -0.82
N GLY A 3 -2.44 -26.17 0.44
CA GLY A 3 -1.79 -24.90 0.79
C GLY A 3 -0.31 -24.83 0.41
N HIS A 4 0.44 -25.93 0.51
CA HIS A 4 1.85 -25.96 0.11
C HIS A 4 2.00 -25.77 -1.41
N HIS A 5 1.19 -26.44 -2.21
CA HIS A 5 1.21 -26.27 -3.68
C HIS A 5 0.77 -24.86 -4.08
N PHE A 6 -0.24 -24.28 -3.40
CA PHE A 6 -0.68 -22.92 -3.65
C PHE A 6 0.44 -21.91 -3.39
N ASN A 7 1.13 -22.01 -2.26
CA ASN A 7 2.26 -21.13 -1.95
C ASN A 7 3.38 -21.23 -2.99
N THR A 8 3.67 -22.45 -3.49
CA THR A 8 4.65 -22.66 -4.55
C THR A 8 4.26 -21.96 -5.85
N LEU A 9 2.97 -22.02 -6.21
CA LEU A 9 2.45 -21.34 -7.39
C LEU A 9 2.55 -19.81 -7.22
N MET A 10 2.17 -19.27 -6.07
CA MET A 10 2.24 -17.83 -5.82
C MET A 10 3.68 -17.31 -5.85
N ALA A 11 4.62 -18.03 -5.22
CA ALA A 11 6.03 -17.68 -5.25
C ALA A 11 6.64 -17.66 -6.67
N ALA A 12 6.09 -18.45 -7.60
CA ALA A 12 6.56 -18.49 -8.98
C ALA A 12 6.09 -17.30 -9.84
N LEU A 13 5.09 -16.53 -9.38
CA LEU A 13 4.53 -15.42 -10.15
C LEU A 13 5.46 -14.19 -10.16
N ASP A 14 6.34 -14.08 -9.16
CA ASP A 14 7.29 -12.96 -9.03
C ASP A 14 6.59 -11.60 -9.22
N SER A 15 5.66 -11.29 -8.32
CA SER A 15 4.80 -10.13 -8.39
C SER A 15 5.58 -8.82 -8.42
N PRO A 16 5.13 -7.80 -9.17
CA PRO A 16 5.67 -6.45 -9.06
C PRO A 16 5.36 -5.86 -7.68
N LEU A 17 6.17 -4.89 -7.25
CA LEU A 17 6.02 -4.21 -5.97
C LEU A 17 5.65 -2.75 -6.17
N ILE A 18 4.77 -2.28 -5.30
CA ILE A 18 4.37 -0.88 -5.22
C ILE A 18 4.51 -0.36 -3.79
N VAL A 19 4.65 0.95 -3.64
CA VAL A 19 4.39 1.63 -2.36
C VAL A 19 3.04 2.33 -2.47
N VAL A 20 2.16 2.07 -1.50
CA VAL A 20 0.90 2.78 -1.35
C VAL A 20 1.06 3.79 -0.23
N THR A 21 0.67 5.04 -0.50
CA THR A 21 0.61 6.12 0.49
C THR A 21 -0.80 6.67 0.59
N THR A 22 -1.15 7.17 1.76
CA THR A 22 -2.45 7.77 2.05
C THR A 22 -2.32 8.78 3.19
N ALA A 23 -3.32 9.63 3.36
CA ALA A 23 -3.42 10.53 4.50
C ALA A 23 -4.88 10.75 4.88
N ASP A 24 -5.12 10.99 6.15
CA ASP A 24 -6.37 11.56 6.66
C ASP A 24 -6.10 12.97 7.22
N GLU A 25 -7.05 13.51 7.99
CA GLU A 25 -6.93 14.87 8.58
C GLU A 25 -5.82 14.98 9.65
N ARG A 26 -5.32 13.86 10.18
CA ARG A 26 -4.41 13.81 11.33
C ARG A 26 -3.04 13.30 10.97
N GLU A 27 -2.96 12.34 10.06
CA GLU A 27 -1.74 11.59 9.83
C GLU A 27 -1.60 11.09 8.39
N ARG A 28 -0.36 10.80 8.02
CA ARG A 28 0.01 10.20 6.74
C ARG A 28 0.61 8.82 6.97
N ALA A 29 0.36 7.91 6.06
CA ALA A 29 0.86 6.56 6.13
C ALA A 29 1.29 6.02 4.77
N GLY A 30 2.10 4.97 4.78
CA GLY A 30 2.49 4.27 3.58
C GLY A 30 3.09 2.89 3.90
N CYS A 31 2.94 1.96 2.96
CA CYS A 31 3.51 0.62 3.07
C CYS A 31 3.88 0.06 1.70
N LEU A 32 4.79 -0.90 1.71
CA LEU A 32 5.09 -1.75 0.56
C LEU A 32 3.95 -2.75 0.38
N VAL A 33 3.51 -2.94 -0.87
CA VAL A 33 2.39 -3.82 -1.22
C VAL A 33 2.78 -4.69 -2.40
N GLU A 34 2.53 -5.99 -2.26
CA GLU A 34 2.66 -7.01 -3.30
C GLU A 34 1.30 -7.31 -3.96
N PHE A 35 0.22 -7.31 -3.19
CA PHE A 35 -1.10 -7.71 -3.70
C PHE A 35 -1.83 -6.52 -4.30
N HIS A 36 -1.75 -6.37 -5.61
CA HIS A 36 -2.40 -5.31 -6.35
C HIS A 36 -2.64 -5.69 -7.81
N ALA A 37 -3.64 -5.11 -8.45
CA ALA A 37 -3.94 -5.35 -9.84
C ALA A 37 -4.86 -4.27 -10.44
N GLN A 38 -4.76 -4.07 -11.77
CA GLN A 38 -5.84 -3.44 -12.52
C GLN A 38 -7.05 -4.38 -12.53
N SER A 39 -8.21 -3.90 -12.09
CA SER A 39 -9.43 -4.70 -11.98
C SER A 39 -10.50 -4.36 -13.02
N SER A 40 -10.34 -3.26 -13.75
CA SER A 40 -11.24 -2.86 -14.85
C SER A 40 -10.53 -1.92 -15.83
N ILE A 41 -10.88 -2.02 -17.10
CA ILE A 41 -10.36 -1.18 -18.19
C ILE A 41 -11.31 0.00 -18.42
N GLU A 42 -12.62 -0.25 -18.50
CA GLU A 42 -13.63 0.78 -18.73
C GLU A 42 -14.85 0.52 -17.84
N PRO A 43 -15.05 1.35 -16.84
CA PRO A 43 -14.17 2.41 -16.35
C PRO A 43 -12.88 1.86 -15.72
N GLN A 44 -11.80 2.64 -15.76
CA GLN A 44 -10.53 2.23 -15.18
C GLN A 44 -10.66 2.04 -13.66
N ARG A 45 -10.16 0.91 -13.16
CA ARG A 45 -10.14 0.59 -11.72
C ARG A 45 -8.81 -0.09 -11.35
N TYR A 46 -8.34 0.20 -10.16
CA TYR A 46 -7.16 -0.43 -9.60
C TYR A 46 -7.42 -0.87 -8.17
N CYS A 47 -7.05 -2.11 -7.86
CA CYS A 47 -7.19 -2.70 -6.54
C CYS A 47 -5.84 -2.82 -5.85
N VAL A 48 -5.83 -2.55 -4.55
CA VAL A 48 -4.71 -2.85 -3.66
C VAL A 48 -5.26 -3.59 -2.44
N TRP A 49 -4.52 -4.59 -1.95
CA TRP A 49 -4.88 -5.31 -0.73
C TRP A 49 -3.92 -4.88 0.38
N LEU A 50 -4.47 -4.32 1.44
CA LEU A 50 -3.71 -3.90 2.62
C LEU A 50 -3.93 -4.87 3.77
N SER A 51 -2.84 -5.27 4.44
CA SER A 51 -2.91 -6.08 5.64
C SER A 51 -3.64 -5.33 6.76
N LYS A 52 -4.56 -6.01 7.45
CA LYS A 52 -5.28 -5.47 8.62
C LYS A 52 -4.34 -5.11 9.78
N ALA A 53 -3.18 -5.75 9.86
CA ALA A 53 -2.14 -5.45 10.84
C ALA A 53 -1.33 -4.18 10.49
N ASN A 54 -1.46 -3.66 9.26
CA ASN A 54 -0.65 -2.55 8.80
C ASN A 54 -1.21 -1.20 9.28
N TYR A 55 -0.32 -0.33 9.80
CA TYR A 55 -0.66 1.06 10.14
C TYR A 55 -1.35 1.81 8.98
N THR A 56 -0.86 1.60 7.75
CA THR A 56 -1.43 2.24 6.55
C THR A 56 -2.89 1.86 6.32
N TYR A 57 -3.30 0.63 6.64
CA TYR A 57 -4.69 0.21 6.56
C TYR A 57 -5.60 1.04 7.47
N ARG A 58 -5.17 1.29 8.73
CA ARG A 58 -5.95 2.09 9.69
C ARG A 58 -6.17 3.52 9.20
N VAL A 59 -5.13 4.16 8.66
CA VAL A 59 -5.24 5.51 8.06
C VAL A 59 -6.11 5.47 6.81
N ALA A 60 -5.96 4.45 5.95
CA ALA A 60 -6.74 4.30 4.73
C ALA A 60 -8.25 4.12 4.98
N LEU A 61 -8.67 3.62 6.15
CA LEU A 61 -10.10 3.55 6.51
C LEU A 61 -10.75 4.93 6.59
N HIS A 62 -9.98 5.96 6.96
CA HIS A 62 -10.45 7.34 7.12
C HIS A 62 -10.08 8.24 5.94
N SER A 63 -9.35 7.73 4.96
CA SER A 63 -8.92 8.45 3.77
C SER A 63 -9.83 8.16 2.57
N SER A 64 -10.00 9.17 1.72
CA SER A 64 -10.68 9.02 0.43
C SER A 64 -9.72 8.74 -0.73
N TYR A 65 -8.41 8.92 -0.55
CA TYR A 65 -7.43 8.83 -1.63
C TYR A 65 -6.24 7.97 -1.25
N LEU A 66 -5.73 7.26 -2.25
CA LEU A 66 -4.47 6.52 -2.21
C LEU A 66 -3.57 7.01 -3.34
N VAL A 67 -2.27 7.09 -3.09
CA VAL A 67 -1.27 7.21 -4.16
C VAL A 67 -0.50 5.91 -4.26
N ILE A 68 -0.41 5.39 -5.45
CA ILE A 68 0.20 4.11 -5.80
C ILE A 68 1.47 4.42 -6.57
N HIS A 69 2.63 4.12 -6.00
CA HIS A 69 3.94 4.35 -6.60
C HIS A 69 4.46 3.03 -7.17
N PHE A 70 4.66 2.98 -8.48
CA PHE A 70 5.19 1.82 -9.19
C PHE A 70 6.71 1.85 -9.14
N LEU A 71 7.30 0.98 -8.32
CA LEU A 71 8.72 0.98 -8.04
C LEU A 71 9.54 0.38 -9.18
N THR A 72 10.76 0.87 -9.31
CA THR A 72 11.82 0.32 -10.16
C THR A 72 12.99 -0.17 -9.30
N ALA A 73 14.02 -0.75 -9.89
CA ALA A 73 15.20 -1.16 -9.15
C ALA A 73 15.92 0.00 -8.44
N ASP A 74 15.79 1.23 -8.95
CA ASP A 74 16.36 2.43 -8.34
C ASP A 74 15.64 2.83 -7.05
N ASP A 75 14.41 2.33 -6.85
CA ASP A 75 13.55 2.60 -5.69
C ASP A 75 13.72 1.54 -4.57
N LEU A 76 14.71 0.65 -4.65
CA LEU A 76 14.95 -0.38 -3.63
C LEU A 76 15.03 0.19 -2.20
N PRO A 77 15.68 1.34 -1.92
CA PRO A 77 15.66 1.93 -0.59
C PRO A 77 14.26 2.31 -0.09
N LEU A 78 13.35 2.71 -0.99
CA LEU A 78 11.93 2.94 -0.64
C LEU A 78 11.23 1.63 -0.30
N ALA A 79 11.43 0.57 -1.10
CA ALA A 79 10.87 -0.73 -0.82
C ALA A 79 11.30 -1.25 0.56
N GLU A 80 12.58 -1.09 0.92
CA GLU A 80 13.11 -1.46 2.23
C GLU A 80 12.46 -0.63 3.35
N LEU A 81 12.42 0.70 3.22
CA LEU A 81 11.85 1.59 4.23
C LEU A 81 10.36 1.30 4.47
N PHE A 82 9.57 1.23 3.38
CA PHE A 82 8.13 1.04 3.48
C PHE A 82 7.72 -0.40 3.78
N GLY A 83 8.60 -1.38 3.54
CA GLY A 83 8.36 -2.80 3.80
C GLY A 83 8.79 -3.28 5.17
N THR A 84 9.85 -2.69 5.76
CA THR A 84 10.45 -3.20 7.01
C THR A 84 10.13 -2.37 8.25
N GLN A 85 9.65 -1.13 8.07
CA GLN A 85 9.29 -0.26 9.19
C GLN A 85 7.77 -0.17 9.34
N THR A 86 7.31 0.01 10.58
CA THR A 86 5.89 0.32 10.85
C THR A 86 5.70 1.80 11.14
N GLY A 87 4.58 2.37 10.66
CA GLY A 87 4.18 3.74 10.96
C GLY A 87 3.83 3.97 12.44
N ASP A 88 3.59 2.91 13.19
CA ASP A 88 3.40 2.99 14.64
C ASP A 88 4.68 3.40 15.40
N ALA A 89 5.84 3.07 14.83
CA ALA A 89 7.14 3.30 15.48
C ALA A 89 7.93 4.47 14.88
N VAL A 90 7.77 4.72 13.57
CA VAL A 90 8.58 5.72 12.86
C VAL A 90 7.76 6.50 11.83
N ASP A 91 8.03 7.80 11.67
CA ASP A 91 7.56 8.56 10.52
C ASP A 91 8.43 8.21 9.30
N LYS A 92 7.92 7.32 8.44
CA LYS A 92 8.62 6.89 7.22
C LYS A 92 8.86 8.01 6.20
N PHE A 93 8.19 9.14 6.35
CA PHE A 93 8.32 10.29 5.46
C PHE A 93 9.34 11.31 5.97
N ALA A 94 9.87 11.12 7.18
CA ALA A 94 10.90 12.00 7.74
C ALA A 94 12.14 12.02 6.83
N GLY A 95 12.50 13.21 6.33
CA GLY A 95 13.63 13.38 5.43
C GLY A 95 13.39 12.98 3.96
N LEU A 96 12.21 12.43 3.62
CA LEU A 96 11.87 12.17 2.22
C LEU A 96 11.29 13.42 1.53
N PRO A 97 11.72 13.73 0.29
CA PRO A 97 11.07 14.75 -0.50
C PRO A 97 9.70 14.24 -0.98
N VAL A 98 8.63 14.83 -0.46
CA VAL A 98 7.24 14.50 -0.82
C VAL A 98 6.47 15.72 -1.29
N ASP A 99 5.56 15.51 -2.24
CA ASP A 99 4.53 16.46 -2.61
C ASP A 99 3.19 16.07 -1.98
N SER A 100 2.27 17.02 -1.89
CA SER A 100 0.90 16.75 -1.45
C SER A 100 0.06 16.38 -2.66
N GLY A 101 -0.42 15.14 -2.70
CA GLY A 101 -1.36 14.66 -3.69
C GLY A 101 -2.82 14.88 -3.28
N PRO A 102 -3.78 14.28 -4.04
CA PRO A 102 -5.19 14.34 -3.71
C PRO A 102 -5.48 13.88 -2.27
N GLY A 103 -6.28 14.65 -1.55
CA GLY A 103 -6.60 14.39 -0.15
C GLY A 103 -5.42 14.46 0.82
N GLY A 104 -4.32 15.12 0.43
CA GLY A 104 -3.10 15.21 1.24
C GLY A 104 -2.22 13.95 1.22
N ALA A 105 -2.59 12.93 0.44
CA ALA A 105 -1.80 11.71 0.34
C ALA A 105 -0.39 12.02 -0.20
N PRO A 106 0.70 11.53 0.45
CA PRO A 106 2.06 11.84 0.03
C PRO A 106 2.39 11.28 -1.36
N VAL A 107 2.95 12.12 -2.24
CA VAL A 107 3.57 11.71 -3.50
C VAL A 107 5.07 11.72 -3.33
N LEU A 108 5.72 10.58 -3.48
CA LEU A 108 7.18 10.42 -3.33
C LEU A 108 7.88 10.97 -4.58
N ARG A 109 8.59 12.10 -4.45
CA ARG A 109 9.23 12.77 -5.61
C ARG A 109 10.27 11.93 -6.31
N GLN A 110 10.93 11.03 -5.59
CA GLN A 110 11.95 10.16 -6.16
C GLN A 110 11.36 8.97 -6.93
N CYS A 111 10.04 8.71 -6.83
CA CYS A 111 9.35 7.69 -7.61
C CYS A 111 8.50 8.36 -8.70
N PRO A 112 8.99 8.49 -9.95
CA PRO A 112 8.32 9.26 -10.99
C PRO A 112 7.10 8.57 -11.60
N ASN A 113 6.89 7.27 -11.32
CA ASN A 113 5.80 6.48 -11.85
C ASN A 113 4.75 6.26 -10.77
N TRP A 114 3.66 7.01 -10.80
CA TRP A 114 2.62 6.89 -9.80
C TRP A 114 1.22 7.18 -10.36
N ALA A 115 0.21 6.67 -9.68
CA ALA A 115 -1.20 7.00 -9.91
C ALA A 115 -1.88 7.32 -8.58
N ALA A 116 -2.67 8.40 -8.55
CA ALA A 116 -3.55 8.69 -7.44
C ALA A 116 -4.96 8.20 -7.76
N GLY A 117 -5.57 7.47 -6.83
CA GLY A 117 -6.91 6.93 -6.96
C GLY A 117 -7.83 7.37 -5.83
N ARG A 118 -9.06 7.73 -6.17
CA ARG A 118 -10.15 7.91 -5.22
C ARG A 118 -10.69 6.54 -4.84
N ARG A 119 -10.73 6.21 -3.55
CA ARG A 119 -11.32 4.96 -3.07
C ARG A 119 -12.83 4.96 -3.34
N ILE A 120 -13.31 3.94 -4.03
CA ILE A 120 -14.73 3.78 -4.38
C ILE A 120 -15.38 2.57 -3.71
N ALA A 121 -14.57 1.59 -3.27
CA ALA A 121 -15.06 0.41 -2.56
C ALA A 121 -14.00 -0.14 -1.61
N LEU A 122 -14.47 -0.86 -0.60
CA LEU A 122 -13.69 -1.66 0.33
C LEU A 122 -14.37 -3.02 0.46
N LEU A 123 -13.62 -4.10 0.25
CA LEU A 123 -14.11 -5.47 0.36
C LEU A 123 -13.25 -6.23 1.37
N ASP A 124 -13.86 -6.65 2.48
CA ASP A 124 -13.29 -7.53 3.48
C ASP A 124 -13.95 -8.91 3.37
N GLU A 125 -13.20 -9.89 2.91
CA GLU A 125 -13.65 -11.28 2.77
C GLU A 125 -13.30 -12.14 4.00
N GLY A 126 -12.89 -11.52 5.11
CA GLY A 126 -12.55 -12.20 6.36
C GLY A 126 -11.10 -12.72 6.43
N GLY A 127 -10.27 -12.47 5.40
CA GLY A 127 -8.83 -12.75 5.42
C GLY A 127 -8.05 -11.71 6.24
N ASP A 128 -6.73 -11.81 6.21
CA ASP A 128 -5.79 -10.89 6.85
C ASP A 128 -5.54 -9.61 6.03
N HIS A 129 -6.02 -9.56 4.79
CA HIS A 129 -5.96 -8.40 3.90
C HIS A 129 -7.36 -7.94 3.47
N VAL A 130 -7.48 -6.64 3.21
CA VAL A 130 -8.69 -5.99 2.74
C VAL A 130 -8.43 -5.34 1.39
N CYS A 131 -9.32 -5.60 0.42
CA CYS A 131 -9.25 -4.98 -0.91
C CYS A 131 -9.82 -3.56 -0.88
N LEU A 132 -9.02 -2.61 -1.35
CA LEU A 132 -9.43 -1.23 -1.61
C LEU A 132 -9.44 -1.03 -3.13
N THR A 133 -10.63 -0.78 -3.69
CA THR A 133 -10.79 -0.47 -5.11
C THR A 133 -10.73 1.04 -5.31
N THR A 134 -9.92 1.49 -6.25
CA THR A 134 -9.75 2.90 -6.56
C THR A 134 -10.10 3.23 -8.02
N GLU A 135 -10.59 4.45 -8.21
CA GLU A 135 -10.77 5.10 -9.51
C GLU A 135 -9.64 6.09 -9.72
N PRO A 136 -8.82 5.96 -10.79
CA PRO A 136 -7.74 6.88 -11.05
C PRO A 136 -8.24 8.33 -11.23
N VAL A 137 -7.59 9.28 -10.54
CA VAL A 137 -7.90 10.72 -10.63
C VAL A 137 -6.71 11.54 -11.13
N ALA A 138 -5.50 11.02 -10.99
CA ALA A 138 -4.27 11.59 -11.52
C ALA A 138 -3.24 10.47 -11.74
N ALA A 139 -2.34 10.65 -12.66
CA ALA A 139 -1.21 9.75 -12.87
C ALA A 139 -0.03 10.48 -13.50
N GLN A 140 1.17 9.99 -13.23
CA GLN A 140 2.41 10.45 -13.84
C GLN A 140 3.30 9.25 -14.16
N THR A 141 4.03 9.34 -15.26
CA THR A 141 5.07 8.37 -15.63
C THR A 141 6.24 9.07 -16.30
N ALA A 142 7.44 8.57 -16.06
CA ALA A 142 8.65 8.99 -16.79
C ALA A 142 8.82 8.23 -18.12
N GLY A 143 7.86 7.43 -18.52
CA GLY A 143 7.89 6.58 -19.71
C GLY A 143 7.96 5.09 -19.38
N PRO A 144 8.32 4.22 -20.35
CA PRO A 144 8.42 2.80 -20.13
C PRO A 144 9.43 2.45 -19.01
N PHE A 145 9.04 1.58 -18.09
CA PHE A 145 9.88 1.15 -16.97
C PHE A 145 9.77 -0.35 -16.72
N ARG A 146 10.72 -0.89 -15.98
CA ARG A 146 10.67 -2.26 -15.47
C ARG A 146 10.33 -2.21 -13.98
N PRO A 147 9.21 -2.83 -13.56
CA PRO A 147 8.81 -2.80 -12.16
C PRO A 147 9.79 -3.61 -11.30
N LEU A 148 10.05 -3.11 -10.09
CA LEU A 148 10.73 -3.87 -9.03
C LEU A 148 9.86 -5.08 -8.67
N ARG A 149 10.48 -6.26 -8.50
CA ARG A 149 9.78 -7.52 -8.23
C ARG A 149 10.20 -8.13 -6.90
N VAL A 150 9.35 -9.02 -6.39
CA VAL A 150 9.59 -9.74 -5.13
C VAL A 150 10.95 -10.45 -5.13
N SER A 151 11.32 -11.10 -6.23
CA SER A 151 12.62 -11.79 -6.36
C SER A 151 13.85 -10.87 -6.20
N GLN A 152 13.69 -9.57 -6.40
CA GLN A 152 14.78 -8.59 -6.36
C GLN A 152 15.04 -7.99 -4.98
N ILE A 153 14.09 -8.13 -4.04
CA ILE A 153 14.20 -7.54 -2.69
C ILE A 153 14.74 -8.50 -1.63
N GLY A 154 15.04 -9.76 -2.02
CA GLY A 154 15.49 -10.79 -1.09
C GLY A 154 14.42 -11.10 -0.02
N GLN A 155 14.88 -11.51 1.17
CA GLN A 155 13.97 -11.76 2.30
C GLN A 155 13.81 -10.50 3.15
N LEU A 156 13.03 -9.53 2.71
CA LEU A 156 12.61 -8.43 3.58
C LEU A 156 11.73 -8.99 4.69
N LYS A 157 12.10 -8.73 5.94
CA LYS A 157 11.21 -9.03 7.07
C LYS A 157 10.22 -7.89 7.19
N ALA A 158 8.92 -8.20 7.06
CA ALA A 158 7.86 -7.24 7.29
C ALA A 158 8.02 -6.57 8.66
N GLY A 159 7.72 -5.29 8.75
CA GLY A 159 7.80 -4.51 10.00
C GLY A 159 6.74 -4.90 11.04
N HIS A 160 5.85 -5.83 10.71
CA HIS A 160 4.80 -6.38 11.58
C HIS A 160 4.55 -7.85 11.24
N GLY A 161 4.06 -8.64 12.21
CA GLY A 161 3.59 -10.01 11.97
C GLY A 161 2.28 -10.02 11.19
N ALA A 162 2.02 -11.08 10.43
CA ALA A 162 0.74 -11.24 9.71
C ALA A 162 -0.46 -11.41 10.67
N GLU A 163 -0.20 -11.86 11.90
CA GLU A 163 -1.20 -12.13 12.92
C GLU A 163 -1.47 -10.94 13.85
N GLU A 164 -0.67 -9.89 13.80
CA GLU A 164 -0.90 -8.66 14.55
C GLU A 164 -2.15 -7.95 14.03
N ARG A 165 -3.27 -8.21 14.67
CA ARG A 165 -4.51 -7.46 14.44
C ARG A 165 -4.51 -6.28 15.41
N PRO A 166 -4.64 -5.03 14.93
CA PRO A 166 -4.88 -3.91 15.83
C PRO A 166 -6.17 -4.18 16.59
N GLU A 167 -6.17 -3.92 17.90
CA GLU A 167 -7.41 -3.94 18.69
C GLU A 167 -8.43 -3.02 18.02
N PRO A 168 -9.71 -3.42 17.93
CA PRO A 168 -10.75 -2.52 17.45
C PRO A 168 -10.75 -1.25 18.30
N PRO A 169 -10.99 -0.08 17.71
CA PRO A 169 -11.04 1.16 18.47
C PRO A 169 -12.01 0.99 19.62
N THR A 170 -11.53 1.17 20.85
CA THR A 170 -12.37 1.19 22.06
C THR A 170 -13.45 2.23 21.82
N GLU A 171 -14.72 1.80 21.78
CA GLU A 171 -15.85 2.71 21.81
C GLU A 171 -15.63 3.68 22.99
N ARG A 172 -15.37 4.93 22.70
CA ARG A 172 -15.41 5.96 23.72
C ARG A 172 -16.86 6.00 24.19
N ALA A 173 -17.09 5.55 25.40
CA ALA A 173 -18.36 5.73 26.06
C ALA A 173 -18.79 7.20 25.90
N ALA A 174 -19.98 7.40 25.34
CA ALA A 174 -20.59 8.72 25.25
C ALA A 174 -20.67 9.28 26.67
N PRO A 175 -20.28 10.55 26.89
CA PRO A 175 -20.51 11.18 28.19
C PRO A 175 -22.01 11.23 28.47
N ALA A 176 -22.37 10.81 29.69
CA ALA A 176 -23.75 10.86 30.22
C ALA A 176 -24.30 12.27 30.33
#